data_c43ea513306da92a48a650224175b504
#
_entry.id   c43ea513306da92a48a650224175b504
#
_cell.length_a   1.000
_cell.length_b   1.000
_cell.length_c   1.000
_cell.angle_alpha   90.00
_cell.angle_beta   90.00
_cell.angle_gamma   90.00
#
_symmetry.space_group_name_H-M   'P 1'
#
loop_
_entity.id
_entity.type
_entity.pdbx_description
1 polymer ?
#
loop_
_entity_poly.entity_id
_entity_poly.type
_entity_poly.pdbx_seq_one_letter_code
_entity_poly.pdbx_strand_id
1 'polypeptide(L)'
;EIGVRLVGSEMCIRDRVMAVELCKKYDKFKVFYISYVFALLLGIVRFIAGYENMTVFVILNALGGIPLGIAVILQYQFTPDCYEYGQYKTGLKMRGVTFAAQTFFTKLNGAIATGVSVFALTLIGFREGEGVVQAAGFADKLWTFSCLGSIIGGICTLLILRFYKLNDHDVQLMAKCNNGEISREEAEAQMINQY
;
A
#
# COMPACT_ATOMS: atom_id res chain seq x y z
N GLU A 1 18.31 21.29 -3.82
CA GLU A 1 17.89 19.95 -4.32
C GLU A 1 18.44 18.79 -3.49
N ILE A 2 19.67 18.86 -2.94
CA ILE A 2 20.25 17.79 -2.13
C ILE A 2 19.49 17.60 -0.80
N GLY A 3 19.07 18.70 -0.15
CA GLY A 3 18.31 18.64 1.12
C GLY A 3 16.98 17.93 1.03
N VAL A 4 16.23 18.08 -0.07
CA VAL A 4 14.91 17.44 -0.27
C VAL A 4 15.06 15.94 -0.48
N ARG A 5 16.13 15.47 -1.14
CA ARG A 5 16.41 14.04 -1.31
C ARG A 5 16.82 13.36 0.00
N LEU A 6 17.59 14.06 0.86
CA LEU A 6 17.99 13.53 2.17
C LEU A 6 16.79 13.37 3.10
N VAL A 7 15.92 14.36 3.18
CA VAL A 7 14.68 14.30 3.99
C VAL A 7 13.77 13.15 3.54
N GLY A 8 13.62 12.93 2.24
CA GLY A 8 12.85 11.80 1.71
C GLY A 8 13.46 10.45 2.04
N SER A 9 14.79 10.30 2.01
CA SER A 9 15.47 9.03 2.35
C SER A 9 15.42 8.72 3.85
N GLU A 10 15.54 9.72 4.71
CA GLU A 10 15.45 9.54 6.17
C GLU A 10 14.03 9.18 6.62
N MET A 11 13.00 9.74 6.02
CA MET A 11 11.61 9.34 6.26
C MET A 11 11.41 7.85 5.90
N CYS A 12 11.90 7.40 4.75
CA CYS A 12 11.83 5.99 4.36
C CYS A 12 12.57 5.04 5.32
N ILE A 13 13.70 5.45 5.88
CA ILE A 13 14.47 4.65 6.84
C ILE A 13 13.70 4.55 8.17
N ARG A 14 13.17 5.65 8.66
CA ARG A 14 12.39 5.71 9.90
C ARG A 14 11.12 4.86 9.81
N ASP A 15 10.39 4.95 8.69
CA ASP A 15 9.18 4.16 8.44
C ASP A 15 9.50 2.65 8.38
N ARG A 16 10.65 2.28 7.82
CA ARG A 16 11.12 0.89 7.81
C ARG A 16 11.38 0.35 9.21
N VAL A 17 12.07 1.12 10.04
CA VAL A 17 12.34 0.69 11.43
C VAL A 17 11.04 0.51 12.20
N MET A 18 10.10 1.46 12.08
CA MET A 18 8.79 1.35 12.72
C MET A 18 7.99 0.14 12.20
N ALA A 19 7.98 -0.11 10.88
CA ALA A 19 7.29 -1.26 10.30
C ALA A 19 7.88 -2.58 10.82
N VAL A 20 9.21 -2.71 10.88
CA VAL A 20 9.90 -3.91 11.38
C VAL A 20 9.60 -4.15 12.86
N GLU A 21 9.65 -3.12 13.71
CA GLU A 21 9.35 -3.26 15.14
C GLU A 21 7.88 -3.66 15.38
N LEU A 22 6.94 -3.10 14.61
CA LEU A 22 5.53 -3.48 14.68
C LEU A 22 5.30 -4.93 14.24
N CYS A 23 5.98 -5.38 13.19
CA CYS A 23 5.86 -6.75 12.67
C CYS A 23 6.54 -7.80 13.56
N LYS A 24 7.48 -7.42 14.42
CA LYS A 24 8.02 -8.33 15.45
C LYS A 24 6.99 -8.68 16.52
N LYS A 25 6.05 -7.77 16.78
CA LYS A 25 5.05 -7.91 17.85
C LYS A 25 3.68 -8.35 17.35
N TYR A 26 3.34 -7.99 16.14
CA TYR A 26 2.03 -8.24 15.52
C TYR A 26 2.20 -8.87 14.15
N ASP A 27 1.21 -9.66 13.73
CA ASP A 27 1.09 -10.20 12.39
C ASP A 27 1.13 -9.09 11.31
N LYS A 28 1.95 -9.28 10.26
CA LYS A 28 2.14 -8.30 9.17
C LYS A 28 0.81 -7.86 8.55
N PHE A 29 -0.12 -8.79 8.38
CA PHE A 29 -1.42 -8.48 7.80
C PHE A 29 -2.23 -7.56 8.71
N LYS A 30 -2.23 -7.77 10.03
CA LYS A 30 -2.92 -6.91 10.99
C LYS A 30 -2.34 -5.51 11.00
N VAL A 31 -1.00 -5.40 10.99
CA VAL A 31 -0.32 -4.10 10.94
C VAL A 31 -0.67 -3.36 9.64
N PHE A 32 -0.63 -4.05 8.50
CA PHE A 32 -1.00 -3.49 7.21
C PHE A 32 -2.45 -3.00 7.18
N TYR A 33 -3.38 -3.84 7.64
CA TYR A 33 -4.80 -3.52 7.66
C TYR A 33 -5.11 -2.31 8.55
N ILE A 34 -4.57 -2.28 9.77
CA ILE A 34 -4.74 -1.16 10.71
C ILE A 34 -4.14 0.13 10.15
N SER A 35 -2.93 0.06 9.56
CA SER A 35 -2.30 1.21 8.92
C SER A 35 -3.15 1.76 7.79
N TYR A 36 -3.75 0.89 6.98
CA TYR A 36 -4.61 1.29 5.87
C TYR A 36 -5.92 1.92 6.33
N VAL A 37 -6.57 1.35 7.37
CA VAL A 37 -7.77 1.93 7.99
C VAL A 37 -7.47 3.30 8.57
N PHE A 38 -6.33 3.46 9.26
CA PHE A 38 -5.94 4.73 9.84
C PHE A 38 -5.64 5.79 8.76
N ALA A 39 -4.96 5.40 7.67
CA ALA A 39 -4.73 6.26 6.52
C ALA A 39 -6.05 6.72 5.86
N LEU A 40 -7.02 5.81 5.74
CA LEU A 40 -8.34 6.11 5.19
C LEU A 40 -9.11 7.11 6.08
N LEU A 41 -9.09 6.92 7.40
CA LEU A 41 -9.71 7.85 8.34
C LEU A 41 -9.08 9.24 8.25
N LEU A 42 -7.74 9.33 8.20
CA LEU A 42 -7.05 10.60 7.98
C LEU A 42 -7.37 11.22 6.61
N GLY A 43 -7.56 10.40 5.58
CA GLY A 43 -8.02 10.86 4.26
C GLY A 43 -9.40 11.50 4.30
N ILE A 44 -10.34 10.92 5.06
CA ILE A 44 -11.68 11.49 5.29
C ILE A 44 -11.60 12.80 6.07
N VAL A 45 -10.82 12.82 7.16
CA VAL A 45 -10.61 14.03 7.95
C VAL A 45 -10.01 15.15 7.09
N ARG A 46 -9.03 14.82 6.22
CA ARG A 46 -8.43 15.75 5.29
C ARG A 46 -9.46 16.32 4.28
N PHE A 47 -10.36 15.48 3.77
CA PHE A 47 -11.42 15.91 2.87
C PHE A 47 -12.35 16.92 3.54
N ILE A 48 -12.75 16.66 4.81
CA ILE A 48 -13.63 17.55 5.58
C ILE A 48 -12.93 18.86 5.97
N ALA A 49 -11.64 18.79 6.34
CA ALA A 49 -10.84 19.96 6.73
C ALA A 49 -10.59 20.93 5.57
N GLY A 50 -10.66 20.44 4.32
CA GLY A 50 -10.39 21.26 3.14
C GLY A 50 -8.90 21.61 2.98
N TYR A 51 -8.63 22.53 2.09
CA TYR A 51 -7.27 22.98 1.76
C TYR A 51 -7.03 24.48 2.03
N GLU A 52 -8.03 25.20 2.55
CA GLU A 52 -7.95 26.65 2.79
C GLU A 52 -6.88 27.00 3.83
N ASN A 53 -6.77 26.18 4.90
CA ASN A 53 -5.75 26.38 5.92
C ASN A 53 -4.50 25.57 5.60
N MET A 54 -3.47 26.25 5.08
CA MET A 54 -2.21 25.62 4.67
C MET A 54 -1.52 24.85 5.80
N THR A 55 -1.60 25.35 7.03
CA THR A 55 -0.98 24.68 8.20
C THR A 55 -1.67 23.35 8.51
N VAL A 56 -3.00 23.34 8.55
CA VAL A 56 -3.80 22.13 8.78
C VAL A 56 -3.57 21.12 7.64
N PHE A 57 -3.56 21.61 6.41
CA PHE A 57 -3.28 20.78 5.23
C PHE A 57 -1.92 20.07 5.33
N VAL A 58 -0.84 20.80 5.65
CA VAL A 58 0.51 20.21 5.77
C VAL A 58 0.58 19.19 6.90
N ILE A 59 0.01 19.52 8.07
CA ILE A 59 -0.01 18.61 9.23
C ILE A 59 -0.77 17.31 8.89
N LEU A 60 -1.95 17.40 8.30
CA LEU A 60 -2.75 16.23 7.95
C LEU A 60 -2.07 15.36 6.88
N ASN A 61 -1.38 15.97 5.91
CA ASN A 61 -0.59 15.22 4.92
C ASN A 61 0.60 14.51 5.56
N ALA A 62 1.32 15.18 6.45
CA ALA A 62 2.45 14.57 7.17
C ALA A 62 1.99 13.40 8.05
N LEU A 63 0.91 13.56 8.81
CA LEU A 63 0.32 12.50 9.62
C LEU A 63 -0.19 11.33 8.78
N GLY A 64 -0.81 11.60 7.62
CA GLY A 64 -1.30 10.56 6.71
C GLY A 64 -0.18 9.81 5.98
N GLY A 65 0.97 10.45 5.80
CA GLY A 65 2.15 9.84 5.18
C GLY A 65 2.72 8.67 5.96
N ILE A 66 2.71 8.74 7.30
CA ILE A 66 3.26 7.68 8.17
C ILE A 66 2.57 6.32 7.96
N PRO A 67 1.25 6.18 8.13
CA PRO A 67 0.58 4.90 7.95
C PRO A 67 0.64 4.40 6.49
N LEU A 68 0.61 5.30 5.52
CA LEU A 68 0.79 4.93 4.12
C LEU A 68 2.21 4.42 3.85
N GLY A 69 3.23 5.04 4.42
CA GLY A 69 4.62 4.58 4.32
C GLY A 69 4.80 3.15 4.86
N ILE A 70 4.23 2.87 6.04
CA ILE A 70 4.22 1.52 6.61
C ILE A 70 3.51 0.53 5.67
N ALA A 71 2.34 0.88 5.15
CA ALA A 71 1.57 0.03 4.24
C ALA A 71 2.35 -0.27 2.95
N VAL A 72 3.01 0.71 2.33
CA VAL A 72 3.83 0.52 1.13
C VAL A 72 4.98 -0.46 1.38
N ILE A 73 5.65 -0.38 2.53
CA ILE A 73 6.73 -1.30 2.88
C ILE A 73 6.21 -2.73 3.05
N LEU A 74 5.11 -2.90 3.77
CA LEU A 74 4.51 -4.20 4.04
C LEU A 74 3.95 -4.86 2.78
N GLN A 75 3.43 -4.08 1.84
CA GLN A 75 2.94 -4.58 0.55
C GLN A 75 3.98 -5.43 -0.19
N TYR A 76 5.24 -5.03 -0.16
CA TYR A 76 6.32 -5.80 -0.78
C TYR A 76 6.65 -7.09 -0.03
N GLN A 77 6.32 -7.19 1.24
CA GLN A 77 6.56 -8.39 2.04
C GLN A 77 5.51 -9.49 1.82
N PHE A 78 4.35 -9.18 1.26
CA PHE A 78 3.36 -10.19 0.91
C PHE A 78 3.74 -11.03 -0.32
N THR A 79 4.65 -10.57 -1.17
CA THR A 79 5.07 -11.34 -2.35
C THR A 79 5.84 -12.62 -1.98
N PRO A 80 6.83 -12.59 -1.06
CA PRO A 80 7.41 -13.82 -0.53
C PRO A 80 6.37 -14.75 0.09
N ASP A 81 5.40 -14.22 0.83
CA ASP A 81 4.36 -15.02 1.48
C ASP A 81 3.49 -15.76 0.43
N CYS A 82 3.11 -15.05 -0.63
CA CYS A 82 2.40 -15.66 -1.76
C CYS A 82 3.23 -16.72 -2.49
N TYR A 83 4.55 -16.52 -2.60
CA TYR A 83 5.45 -17.51 -3.18
C TYR A 83 5.49 -18.78 -2.32
N GLU A 84 5.69 -18.67 -1.01
CA GLU A 84 5.73 -19.82 -0.10
C GLU A 84 4.43 -20.61 -0.13
N TYR A 85 3.29 -19.92 -0.12
CA TYR A 85 1.98 -20.53 -0.29
C TYR A 85 1.84 -21.25 -1.64
N GLY A 86 2.25 -20.60 -2.72
CA GLY A 86 2.19 -21.17 -4.08
C GLY A 86 3.03 -22.44 -4.20
N GLN A 87 4.26 -22.44 -3.65
CA GLN A 87 5.13 -23.60 -3.65
C GLN A 87 4.54 -24.73 -2.79
N TYR A 88 4.00 -24.43 -1.61
CA TYR A 88 3.36 -25.40 -0.73
C TYR A 88 2.16 -26.10 -1.42
N LYS A 89 1.34 -25.34 -2.18
CA LYS A 89 0.17 -25.88 -2.89
C LYS A 89 0.54 -26.69 -4.14
N THR A 90 1.49 -26.23 -4.93
CA THR A 90 1.78 -26.78 -6.27
C THR A 90 3.04 -27.65 -6.32
N GLY A 91 3.92 -27.54 -5.32
CA GLY A 91 5.25 -28.16 -5.33
C GLY A 91 6.25 -27.49 -6.27
N LEU A 92 5.86 -26.44 -7.00
CA LEU A 92 6.68 -25.78 -8.02
C LEU A 92 7.43 -24.59 -7.44
N LYS A 93 8.74 -24.55 -7.63
CA LYS A 93 9.60 -23.42 -7.23
C LYS A 93 9.55 -22.30 -8.27
N MET A 94 8.51 -21.47 -8.23
CA MET A 94 8.26 -20.41 -9.21
C MET A 94 8.61 -18.99 -8.68
N ARG A 95 9.64 -18.88 -7.84
CA ARG A 95 10.03 -17.61 -7.19
C ARG A 95 10.24 -16.47 -8.20
N GLY A 96 10.97 -16.75 -9.30
CA GLY A 96 11.22 -15.75 -10.34
C GLY A 96 9.94 -15.22 -10.98
N VAL A 97 8.97 -16.10 -11.27
CA VAL A 97 7.69 -15.72 -11.88
C VAL A 97 6.87 -14.86 -10.93
N THR A 98 6.83 -15.19 -9.63
CA THR A 98 6.08 -14.42 -8.62
C THR A 98 6.61 -12.99 -8.49
N PHE A 99 7.94 -12.81 -8.39
CA PHE A 99 8.54 -11.48 -8.32
C PHE A 99 8.46 -10.70 -9.65
N ALA A 100 8.54 -11.40 -10.79
CA ALA A 100 8.32 -10.77 -12.10
C ALA A 100 6.88 -10.26 -12.23
N ALA A 101 5.90 -11.04 -11.81
CA ALA A 101 4.49 -10.64 -11.78
C ALA A 101 4.27 -9.41 -10.89
N GLN A 102 4.83 -9.39 -9.69
CA GLN A 102 4.76 -8.20 -8.81
C GLN A 102 5.32 -6.97 -9.50
N THR A 103 6.50 -7.07 -10.10
CA THR A 103 7.15 -5.95 -10.80
C THR A 103 6.30 -5.48 -11.97
N PHE A 104 5.76 -6.40 -12.76
CA PHE A 104 4.88 -6.10 -13.88
C PHE A 104 3.64 -5.33 -13.42
N PHE A 105 2.91 -5.84 -12.42
CA PHE A 105 1.71 -5.17 -11.92
C PHE A 105 2.02 -3.83 -11.26
N THR A 106 3.15 -3.66 -10.59
CA THR A 106 3.57 -2.37 -10.04
C THR A 106 3.77 -1.33 -11.16
N LYS A 107 4.43 -1.71 -12.26
CA LYS A 107 4.64 -0.83 -13.43
C LYS A 107 3.33 -0.54 -14.16
N LEU A 108 2.50 -1.56 -14.35
CA LEU A 108 1.19 -1.43 -14.97
C LEU A 108 0.28 -0.47 -14.20
N ASN A 109 0.21 -0.63 -12.87
CA ASN A 109 -0.55 0.28 -12.00
C ASN A 109 -0.04 1.71 -12.09
N GLY A 110 1.27 1.92 -12.13
CA GLY A 110 1.86 3.25 -12.33
C GLY A 110 1.42 3.88 -13.66
N ALA A 111 1.46 3.13 -14.74
CA ALA A 111 1.03 3.60 -16.06
C ALA A 111 -0.47 3.95 -16.09
N ILE A 112 -1.32 3.07 -15.54
CA ILE A 112 -2.77 3.31 -15.43
C ILE A 112 -3.05 4.54 -14.55
N ALA A 113 -2.40 4.67 -13.39
CA ALA A 113 -2.59 5.80 -12.51
C ALA A 113 -2.21 7.13 -13.18
N THR A 114 -1.11 7.17 -13.94
CA THR A 114 -0.70 8.34 -14.71
C THR A 114 -1.73 8.67 -15.78
N GLY A 115 -2.18 7.69 -16.56
CA GLY A 115 -3.20 7.89 -17.59
C GLY A 115 -4.52 8.41 -17.00
N VAL A 116 -5.00 7.83 -15.92
CA VAL A 116 -6.21 8.28 -15.20
C VAL A 116 -6.05 9.70 -14.67
N SER A 117 -4.88 10.04 -14.13
CA SER A 117 -4.60 11.38 -13.60
C SER A 117 -4.63 12.46 -14.71
N VAL A 118 -3.99 12.18 -15.84
CA VAL A 118 -3.99 13.10 -17.00
C VAL A 118 -5.40 13.25 -17.57
N PHE A 119 -6.12 12.14 -17.74
CA PHE A 119 -7.50 12.16 -18.20
C PHE A 119 -8.42 12.96 -17.27
N ALA A 120 -8.27 12.79 -15.96
CA ALA A 120 -9.01 13.54 -14.96
C ALA A 120 -8.71 15.04 -15.02
N LEU A 121 -7.44 15.44 -15.16
CA LEU A 121 -7.07 16.84 -15.34
C LEU A 121 -7.72 17.45 -16.57
N THR A 122 -7.76 16.72 -17.67
CA THR A 122 -8.43 17.17 -18.90
C THR A 122 -9.94 17.36 -18.69
N LEU A 123 -10.61 16.43 -17.98
CA LEU A 123 -12.04 16.54 -17.67
C LEU A 123 -12.36 17.72 -16.74
N ILE A 124 -11.47 18.03 -15.78
CA ILE A 124 -11.63 19.15 -14.86
C ILE A 124 -11.39 20.50 -15.57
N GLY A 125 -10.77 20.46 -16.76
CA GLY A 125 -10.50 21.66 -17.57
C GLY A 125 -9.17 22.32 -17.23
N PHE A 126 -8.14 21.51 -16.91
CA PHE A 126 -6.77 21.99 -16.73
C PHE A 126 -6.27 22.66 -18.02
N ARG A 127 -5.71 23.87 -17.89
CA ARG A 127 -5.10 24.61 -18.99
C ARG A 127 -3.59 24.68 -18.78
N GLU A 128 -2.84 24.22 -19.78
CA GLU A 128 -1.40 24.25 -19.78
C GLU A 128 -0.88 25.52 -20.45
N GLY A 129 0.17 26.13 -19.89
CA GLY A 129 0.85 27.31 -20.45
C GLY A 129 1.40 28.25 -19.37
N GLU A 130 2.49 28.96 -19.71
CA GLU A 130 3.03 29.99 -18.81
C GLU A 130 2.05 31.18 -18.66
N GLY A 131 1.74 31.55 -17.39
CA GLY A 131 0.86 32.67 -17.08
C GLY A 131 -0.64 32.37 -17.24
N VAL A 132 -1.04 31.13 -17.53
CA VAL A 132 -2.46 30.77 -17.67
C VAL A 132 -3.13 30.73 -16.30
N VAL A 133 -4.16 31.55 -16.11
CA VAL A 133 -5.02 31.49 -14.92
C VAL A 133 -6.04 30.37 -15.11
N GLN A 134 -6.07 29.46 -14.14
CA GLN A 134 -7.02 28.34 -14.13
C GLN A 134 -8.46 28.86 -13.95
N ALA A 135 -9.45 28.13 -14.45
CA ALA A 135 -10.85 28.48 -14.32
C ALA A 135 -11.27 28.56 -12.83
N ALA A 136 -12.20 29.43 -12.51
CA ALA A 136 -12.77 29.53 -11.17
C ALA A 136 -13.32 28.17 -10.73
N GLY A 137 -12.98 27.73 -9.49
CA GLY A 137 -13.38 26.44 -8.95
C GLY A 137 -12.56 25.25 -9.45
N PHE A 138 -11.47 25.47 -10.21
CA PHE A 138 -10.56 24.36 -10.62
C PHE A 138 -9.94 23.66 -9.40
N ALA A 139 -9.48 24.43 -8.41
CA ALA A 139 -8.87 23.90 -7.20
C ALA A 139 -9.85 23.00 -6.41
N ASP A 140 -11.11 23.41 -6.28
CA ASP A 140 -12.14 22.62 -5.61
C ASP A 140 -12.43 21.30 -6.31
N LYS A 141 -12.53 21.31 -7.63
CA LYS A 141 -12.73 20.10 -8.44
C LYS A 141 -11.54 19.16 -8.32
N LEU A 142 -10.31 19.68 -8.39
CA LEU A 142 -9.09 18.91 -8.26
C LEU A 142 -8.99 18.28 -6.86
N TRP A 143 -9.28 19.07 -5.83
CA TRP A 143 -9.32 18.62 -4.45
C TRP A 143 -10.31 17.49 -4.25
N THR A 144 -11.55 17.71 -4.68
CA THR A 144 -12.63 16.71 -4.57
C THR A 144 -12.26 15.41 -5.29
N PHE A 145 -11.77 15.51 -6.53
CA PHE A 145 -11.36 14.34 -7.31
C PHE A 145 -10.22 13.57 -6.63
N SER A 146 -9.19 14.25 -6.16
CA SER A 146 -8.03 13.64 -5.48
C SER A 146 -8.43 12.95 -4.18
N CYS A 147 -9.24 13.61 -3.36
CA CYS A 147 -9.67 13.04 -2.08
C CYS A 147 -10.65 11.88 -2.26
N LEU A 148 -11.67 12.04 -3.10
CA LEU A 148 -12.64 10.96 -3.37
C LEU A 148 -11.96 9.74 -4.01
N GLY A 149 -11.06 9.96 -4.97
CA GLY A 149 -10.29 8.88 -5.58
C GLY A 149 -9.50 8.08 -4.55
N SER A 150 -8.83 8.76 -3.62
CA SER A 150 -8.07 8.13 -2.54
C SER A 150 -8.98 7.36 -1.56
N ILE A 151 -10.13 7.92 -1.20
CA ILE A 151 -11.09 7.28 -0.29
C ILE A 151 -11.72 6.05 -0.95
N ILE A 152 -12.17 6.15 -2.19
CA ILE A 152 -12.77 5.02 -2.94
C ILE A 152 -11.73 3.92 -3.12
N GLY A 153 -10.51 4.26 -3.55
CA GLY A 153 -9.42 3.29 -3.68
C GLY A 153 -9.08 2.61 -2.35
N GLY A 154 -9.07 3.36 -1.25
CA GLY A 154 -8.88 2.82 0.10
C GLY A 154 -9.97 1.84 0.50
N ILE A 155 -11.23 2.16 0.27
CA ILE A 155 -12.37 1.26 0.56
C ILE A 155 -12.27 -0.02 -0.28
N CYS A 156 -12.02 0.10 -1.59
CA CYS A 156 -11.83 -1.07 -2.46
C CYS A 156 -10.69 -1.97 -1.98
N THR A 157 -9.57 -1.37 -1.57
CA THR A 157 -8.43 -2.13 -1.02
C THR A 157 -8.83 -2.89 0.24
N LEU A 158 -9.52 -2.25 1.19
CA LEU A 158 -9.97 -2.92 2.43
C LEU A 158 -10.97 -4.04 2.15
N LEU A 159 -11.85 -3.89 1.16
CA LEU A 159 -12.78 -4.94 0.75
C LEU A 159 -12.04 -6.15 0.17
N ILE A 160 -11.03 -5.92 -0.68
CA ILE A 160 -10.20 -6.99 -1.26
C ILE A 160 -9.39 -7.69 -0.16
N LEU A 161 -8.82 -6.93 0.77
CA LEU A 161 -8.04 -7.48 1.88
C LEU A 161 -8.84 -8.43 2.78
N ARG A 162 -10.16 -8.29 2.83
CA ARG A 162 -11.02 -9.21 3.58
C ARG A 162 -10.95 -10.67 3.06
N PHE A 163 -10.57 -10.86 1.82
CA PHE A 163 -10.39 -12.20 1.22
C PHE A 163 -9.00 -12.78 1.47
N TYR A 164 -8.06 -11.99 1.97
CA TYR A 164 -6.71 -12.46 2.30
C TYR A 164 -6.73 -13.23 3.61
N LYS A 165 -6.34 -14.50 3.57
CA LYS A 165 -6.40 -15.43 4.73
C LYS A 165 -5.06 -15.86 5.24
N LEU A 166 -3.97 -15.55 4.55
CA LEU A 166 -2.62 -15.94 4.98
C LEU A 166 -2.20 -15.14 6.22
N ASN A 167 -1.64 -15.83 7.19
CA ASN A 167 -1.02 -15.24 8.37
C ASN A 167 0.47 -15.61 8.45
N ASP A 168 1.24 -14.86 9.21
CA ASP A 168 2.69 -15.03 9.30
C ASP A 168 3.10 -16.39 9.86
N HIS A 169 2.35 -16.93 10.81
CA HIS A 169 2.63 -18.22 11.42
C HIS A 169 2.52 -19.35 10.40
N ASP A 170 1.41 -19.40 9.64
CA ASP A 170 1.17 -20.44 8.66
C ASP A 170 2.15 -20.35 7.48
N VAL A 171 2.50 -19.14 7.05
CA VAL A 171 3.52 -18.92 6.02
C VAL A 171 4.89 -19.45 6.45
N GLN A 172 5.28 -19.25 7.72
CA GLN A 172 6.53 -19.81 8.25
C GLN A 172 6.51 -21.34 8.27
N LEU A 173 5.38 -21.96 8.60
CA LEU A 173 5.23 -23.43 8.54
C LEU A 173 5.31 -23.93 7.09
N MET A 174 4.67 -23.24 6.15
CA MET A 174 4.78 -23.56 4.72
C MET A 174 6.23 -23.45 4.23
N ALA A 175 6.96 -22.41 4.64
CA ALA A 175 8.37 -22.25 4.28
C ALA A 175 9.24 -23.38 4.83
N LYS A 176 9.04 -23.79 6.08
CA LYS A 176 9.74 -24.96 6.68
C LYS A 176 9.42 -26.26 5.94
N CYS A 177 8.16 -26.49 5.58
CA CYS A 177 7.75 -27.62 4.78
C CYS A 177 8.40 -27.59 3.37
N ASN A 178 8.40 -26.43 2.72
CA ASN A 178 9.02 -26.22 1.41
C ASN A 178 10.54 -26.46 1.42
N ASN A 179 11.20 -26.21 2.55
CA ASN A 179 12.63 -26.48 2.77
C ASN A 179 12.91 -27.94 3.17
N GLY A 180 11.88 -28.73 3.46
CA GLY A 180 12.03 -30.12 3.90
C GLY A 180 12.40 -30.26 5.38
N GLU A 181 12.22 -29.23 6.21
CA GLU A 181 12.51 -29.23 7.64
C GLU A 181 11.43 -29.97 8.45
N ILE A 182 10.18 -29.92 7.98
CA ILE A 182 9.03 -30.59 8.58
C ILE A 182 8.21 -31.31 7.49
N SER A 183 7.48 -32.35 7.88
CA SER A 183 6.56 -33.03 6.97
C SER A 183 5.30 -32.18 6.69
N ARG A 184 4.61 -32.48 5.60
CA ARG A 184 3.37 -31.78 5.27
C ARG A 184 2.28 -31.98 6.32
N GLU A 185 2.20 -33.20 6.85
CA GLU A 185 1.25 -33.58 7.91
C GLU A 185 1.51 -32.81 9.21
N GLU A 186 2.78 -32.65 9.58
CA GLU A 186 3.18 -31.86 10.74
C GLU A 186 2.90 -30.36 10.55
N ALA A 187 3.10 -29.83 9.34
CA ALA A 187 2.76 -28.45 9.02
C ALA A 187 1.25 -28.22 9.13
N GLU A 188 0.43 -29.07 8.50
CA GLU A 188 -1.03 -28.97 8.53
C GLU A 188 -1.62 -29.09 9.94
N ALA A 189 -1.02 -29.93 10.81
CA ALA A 189 -1.45 -30.07 12.20
C ALA A 189 -1.20 -28.82 13.05
N GLN A 190 -0.23 -27.97 12.66
CA GLN A 190 0.15 -26.77 13.40
C GLN A 190 -0.42 -25.48 12.79
N MET A 191 -0.95 -25.53 11.56
CA MET A 191 -1.55 -24.37 10.90
C MET A 191 -2.84 -23.91 11.59
N ILE A 192 -3.02 -22.60 11.65
CA ILE A 192 -4.23 -21.98 12.22
C ILE A 192 -5.39 -22.04 11.22
N ASN A 193 -5.11 -21.84 9.94
CA ASN A 193 -6.11 -21.90 8.88
C ASN A 193 -5.91 -23.16 8.02
N GLN A 194 -7.00 -23.70 7.51
CA GLN A 194 -6.97 -24.74 6.49
C GLN A 194 -6.91 -24.10 5.09
N TYR A 195 -5.94 -24.52 4.29
CA TYR A 195 -5.69 -23.97 2.95
C TYR A 195 -5.93 -24.96 1.81
#